data_c973a1605ef1c2fdd644f8732dea0368
#
_entry.id   c973a1605ef1c2fdd644f8732dea0368
#
_cell.length_a   1.000
_cell.length_b   1.000
_cell.length_c   1.000
_cell.angle_alpha   90.00
_cell.angle_beta   90.00
_cell.angle_gamma   90.00
#
_symmetry.space_group_name_H-M   'P 1'
#
loop_
_entity.id
_entity.type
_entity.pdbx_description
1 polymer ?
#
loop_
_entity_poly.entity_id
_entity_poly.type
_entity_poly.pdbx_seq_one_letter_code
_entity_poly.pdbx_strand_id
1 'polypeptide(L)'
;MAPHAEQDESTPGITRLPPPARPAFSASPPRLLIIGAGNRGKAYAEAIKNASNGVIVGVVEPIALKRRHLGRKYIWGTREPTPGEEFSDWPEFVEWELSRRQKAASGATDVPEGVDAVFVCVQDGMHKDVVLGLAPLKLHIMCEKPLAPNLEDCMAIYNSLSPDSSGCSEKLFAIGHVLRYSPHNIMMRKLLLEDKLIGDIMSVNHTEPVGWYHFTHSYVRGNWRNEKAAAPSLLAKSCHDMDILYWILAASPPGSNKPTHIPKDISSSGSLQYFRKERKPVEAGNATNCLSCAYEPSCQFSAKRIYTGADLKSQQQEHFCTVVAPEIEDCVPNSDPEIAKKAILSKLAEDYSEDTPAEDVSKRNTFGRCVYECDNDVCDNQIVTLSWDADPVAAPGETPLQALSGRGSKTATLHMVAFTEKICTRFTHIYGVHGEMYADSSSITVTDFRTCKKTVHYPHIPEGGGHGDGDEGLTRQFVLAVDRVKNHGEKVSMAQREYIKCNLRDVLMSHSMVFAAEEARKGRKVVDFQEWFEKKVMIKLRT
;
A
#
# COMPACT_ATOMS: atom_id res chain seq x y z
N MET A 1 39.35 14.83 23.33
CA MET A 1 38.19 14.55 24.19
C MET A 1 37.19 15.65 23.90
N ALA A 2 36.07 15.33 23.30
CA ALA A 2 34.98 16.27 23.15
C ALA A 2 34.34 16.51 24.53
N PRO A 3 33.94 17.74 24.88
CA PRO A 3 33.31 18.01 26.15
C PRO A 3 31.98 17.25 26.21
N HIS A 4 31.81 16.40 27.23
CA HIS A 4 30.52 15.86 27.57
C HIS A 4 29.65 17.05 28.01
N ALA A 5 28.69 17.45 27.16
CA ALA A 5 27.61 18.32 27.58
C ALA A 5 26.82 17.57 28.66
N GLU A 6 26.71 18.13 29.85
CA GLU A 6 25.76 17.67 30.85
C GLU A 6 24.37 17.67 30.18
N GLN A 7 23.74 16.52 30.13
CA GLN A 7 22.38 16.39 29.60
C GLN A 7 21.45 17.10 30.58
N ASP A 8 21.06 18.34 30.22
CA ASP A 8 19.93 18.98 30.85
C ASP A 8 18.68 18.17 30.47
N GLU A 9 18.19 17.33 31.39
CA GLU A 9 16.96 16.57 31.27
C GLU A 9 15.74 17.52 31.35
N SER A 10 15.69 18.52 30.49
CA SER A 10 14.47 19.30 30.30
C SER A 10 13.41 18.39 29.73
N THR A 11 12.26 18.33 30.40
CA THR A 11 11.09 17.55 29.95
C THR A 11 10.82 17.82 28.47
N PRO A 12 10.79 16.81 27.59
CA PRO A 12 10.57 17.00 26.16
C PRO A 12 9.28 17.79 25.91
N GLY A 13 9.32 18.79 25.03
CA GLY A 13 8.12 19.48 24.57
C GLY A 13 7.16 18.48 23.91
N ILE A 14 5.89 18.45 24.30
CA ILE A 14 4.88 17.51 23.77
C ILE A 14 3.91 18.29 22.90
N THR A 15 3.79 17.90 21.63
CA THR A 15 2.77 18.43 20.70
C THR A 15 1.79 17.33 20.31
N ARG A 16 0.49 17.55 20.51
CA ARG A 16 -0.57 16.65 20.11
C ARG A 16 -1.45 17.31 19.05
N LEU A 17 -1.72 16.62 17.94
CA LEU A 17 -2.66 17.08 16.93
C LEU A 17 -4.04 16.45 17.15
N PRO A 18 -5.14 17.19 16.91
CA PRO A 18 -6.49 16.61 16.94
C PRO A 18 -6.71 15.66 15.74
N PRO A 19 -7.68 14.73 15.83
CA PRO A 19 -8.06 13.89 14.71
C PRO A 19 -8.61 14.74 13.55
N PRO A 20 -8.40 14.32 12.29
CA PRO A 20 -9.03 15.00 11.16
C PRO A 20 -10.55 14.83 11.21
N ALA A 21 -11.28 15.91 10.99
CA ALA A 21 -12.74 15.90 10.97
C ALA A 21 -13.27 15.11 9.77
N ARG A 22 -14.37 14.38 9.98
CA ARG A 22 -15.13 13.78 8.87
C ARG A 22 -15.79 14.89 8.06
N PRO A 23 -15.68 14.88 6.70
CA PRO A 23 -16.39 15.83 5.86
C PRO A 23 -17.92 15.72 6.02
N ALA A 24 -18.62 16.85 5.97
CA ALA A 24 -20.08 16.89 6.00
C ALA A 24 -20.65 16.22 4.74
N PHE A 25 -21.83 15.59 4.87
CA PHE A 25 -22.54 15.05 3.71
C PHE A 25 -23.05 16.18 2.81
N SER A 26 -22.85 16.01 1.51
CA SER A 26 -23.46 16.83 0.47
C SER A 26 -24.91 16.41 0.21
N ALA A 27 -25.70 17.28 -0.44
CA ALA A 27 -27.08 16.95 -0.86
C ALA A 27 -27.12 15.74 -1.84
N SER A 28 -26.05 15.57 -2.65
CA SER A 28 -25.85 14.42 -3.54
C SER A 28 -24.49 13.77 -3.23
N PRO A 29 -24.41 12.88 -2.22
CA PRO A 29 -23.15 12.28 -1.83
C PRO A 29 -22.50 11.49 -2.97
N PRO A 30 -21.15 11.40 -3.05
CA PRO A 30 -20.46 10.56 -4.01
C PRO A 30 -20.92 9.11 -3.93
N ARG A 31 -21.25 8.52 -5.09
CA ARG A 31 -21.75 7.15 -5.25
C ARG A 31 -20.59 6.25 -5.67
N LEU A 32 -20.28 5.25 -4.86
CA LEU A 32 -19.04 4.48 -4.96
C LEU A 32 -19.32 3.01 -5.23
N LEU A 33 -18.53 2.42 -6.13
CA LEU A 33 -18.52 0.99 -6.40
C LEU A 33 -17.23 0.38 -5.87
N ILE A 34 -17.32 -0.81 -5.27
CA ILE A 34 -16.15 -1.58 -4.83
C ILE A 34 -15.97 -2.78 -5.75
N ILE A 35 -14.80 -2.89 -6.39
CA ILE A 35 -14.40 -4.01 -7.24
C ILE A 35 -13.38 -4.85 -6.46
N GLY A 36 -13.82 -6.04 -6.00
CA GLY A 36 -13.08 -6.92 -5.11
C GLY A 36 -13.50 -6.78 -3.65
N ALA A 37 -14.22 -7.76 -3.09
CA ALA A 37 -14.70 -7.79 -1.71
C ALA A 37 -13.75 -8.60 -0.78
N GLY A 38 -12.45 -8.60 -1.08
CA GLY A 38 -11.40 -9.13 -0.23
C GLY A 38 -11.07 -8.18 0.95
N ASN A 39 -9.95 -8.44 1.62
CA ASN A 39 -9.53 -7.65 2.78
C ASN A 39 -9.43 -6.15 2.49
N ARG A 40 -8.87 -5.77 1.33
CA ARG A 40 -8.73 -4.35 0.97
C ARG A 40 -10.09 -3.71 0.66
N GLY A 41 -10.95 -4.39 -0.11
CA GLY A 41 -12.31 -3.90 -0.37
C GLY A 41 -13.13 -3.69 0.91
N LYS A 42 -13.02 -4.60 1.88
CA LYS A 42 -13.66 -4.46 3.19
C LYS A 42 -13.10 -3.28 3.99
N ALA A 43 -11.77 -3.11 4.02
CA ALA A 43 -11.12 -2.00 4.72
C ALA A 43 -11.57 -0.65 4.14
N TYR A 44 -11.61 -0.51 2.82
CA TYR A 44 -12.11 0.71 2.19
C TYR A 44 -13.62 0.91 2.38
N ALA A 45 -14.41 -0.16 2.36
CA ALA A 45 -15.84 -0.05 2.67
C ALA A 45 -16.09 0.49 4.09
N GLU A 46 -15.32 0.01 5.07
CA GLU A 46 -15.37 0.52 6.44
C GLU A 46 -14.89 1.99 6.51
N ALA A 47 -13.79 2.33 5.83
CA ALA A 47 -13.26 3.69 5.78
C ALA A 47 -14.22 4.67 5.08
N ILE A 48 -14.90 4.25 4.00
CA ILE A 48 -15.95 5.06 3.35
C ILE A 48 -17.04 5.39 4.37
N LYS A 49 -17.54 4.37 5.08
CA LYS A 49 -18.60 4.53 6.07
C LYS A 49 -18.20 5.45 7.24
N ASN A 50 -16.97 5.29 7.74
CA ASN A 50 -16.55 5.93 8.98
C ASN A 50 -15.88 7.30 8.78
N ALA A 51 -15.17 7.49 7.68
CA ALA A 51 -14.28 8.64 7.48
C ALA A 51 -14.64 9.56 6.31
N SER A 52 -15.64 9.22 5.49
CA SER A 52 -15.98 10.01 4.29
C SER A 52 -17.45 10.42 4.25
N ASN A 53 -17.80 11.24 3.26
CA ASN A 53 -19.18 11.63 2.93
C ASN A 53 -19.73 10.85 1.72
N GLY A 54 -19.09 9.77 1.28
CA GLY A 54 -19.56 8.92 0.19
C GLY A 54 -20.50 7.81 0.64
N VAL A 55 -21.22 7.24 -0.32
CA VAL A 55 -22.10 6.08 -0.13
C VAL A 55 -21.70 4.94 -1.08
N ILE A 56 -21.65 3.73 -0.55
CA ILE A 56 -21.38 2.53 -1.37
C ILE A 56 -22.70 2.10 -1.98
N VAL A 57 -22.75 1.99 -3.30
CA VAL A 57 -23.98 1.68 -4.05
C VAL A 57 -23.89 0.39 -4.85
N GLY A 58 -22.71 -0.25 -4.91
CA GLY A 58 -22.54 -1.52 -5.59
C GLY A 58 -21.24 -2.22 -5.24
N VAL A 59 -21.21 -3.53 -5.49
CA VAL A 59 -20.07 -4.40 -5.27
C VAL A 59 -19.88 -5.35 -6.44
N VAL A 60 -18.64 -5.55 -6.85
CA VAL A 60 -18.21 -6.53 -7.86
C VAL A 60 -17.31 -7.56 -7.18
N GLU A 61 -17.70 -8.83 -7.17
CA GLU A 61 -16.90 -9.90 -6.56
C GLU A 61 -17.36 -11.27 -7.07
N PRO A 62 -16.47 -12.09 -7.64
CA PRO A 62 -16.86 -13.40 -8.16
C PRO A 62 -17.32 -14.39 -7.08
N ILE A 63 -16.78 -14.30 -5.87
CA ILE A 63 -17.15 -15.18 -4.76
C ILE A 63 -18.45 -14.68 -4.13
N ALA A 64 -19.56 -15.38 -4.40
CA ALA A 64 -20.90 -14.98 -3.96
C ALA A 64 -21.00 -14.72 -2.46
N LEU A 65 -20.29 -15.50 -1.63
CA LEU A 65 -20.25 -15.32 -0.17
C LEU A 65 -19.70 -13.94 0.20
N LYS A 66 -18.53 -13.56 -0.32
CA LYS A 66 -17.88 -12.28 -0.07
C LYS A 66 -18.72 -11.10 -0.59
N ARG A 67 -19.31 -11.28 -1.78
CA ARG A 67 -20.21 -10.29 -2.39
C ARG A 67 -21.42 -10.00 -1.50
N ARG A 68 -22.08 -11.05 -1.02
CA ARG A 68 -23.23 -10.92 -0.09
C ARG A 68 -22.85 -10.29 1.24
N HIS A 69 -21.71 -10.66 1.83
CA HIS A 69 -21.24 -10.06 3.09
C HIS A 69 -21.05 -8.56 2.97
N LEU A 70 -20.29 -8.11 1.97
CA LEU A 70 -20.06 -6.69 1.76
C LEU A 70 -21.36 -5.95 1.46
N GLY A 71 -22.19 -6.52 0.59
CA GLY A 71 -23.45 -5.92 0.20
C GLY A 71 -24.45 -5.79 1.36
N ARG A 72 -24.60 -6.84 2.19
CA ARG A 72 -25.45 -6.78 3.37
C ARG A 72 -24.96 -5.76 4.40
N LYS A 73 -23.66 -5.65 4.58
CA LYS A 73 -23.09 -4.71 5.57
C LYS A 73 -23.19 -3.25 5.17
N TYR A 74 -23.08 -2.94 3.86
CA TYR A 74 -22.87 -1.57 3.41
C TYR A 74 -23.86 -1.06 2.35
N ILE A 75 -24.64 -1.95 1.67
CA ILE A 75 -25.48 -1.55 0.53
C ILE A 75 -26.96 -1.85 0.79
N TRP A 76 -27.35 -3.12 0.87
CA TRP A 76 -28.77 -3.50 0.92
C TRP A 76 -29.27 -4.01 2.27
N GLY A 77 -28.40 -4.26 3.26
CA GLY A 77 -28.83 -4.73 4.57
C GLY A 77 -29.53 -6.10 4.51
N THR A 78 -30.76 -6.17 5.01
CA THR A 78 -31.56 -7.41 5.05
C THR A 78 -32.45 -7.62 3.83
N ARG A 79 -32.56 -6.63 2.91
CA ARG A 79 -33.33 -6.79 1.67
C ARG A 79 -32.55 -7.57 0.62
N GLU A 80 -33.20 -8.02 -0.43
CA GLU A 80 -32.50 -8.52 -1.61
C GLU A 80 -31.88 -7.36 -2.41
N PRO A 81 -30.74 -7.61 -3.09
CA PRO A 81 -30.10 -6.60 -3.94
C PRO A 81 -31.00 -6.26 -5.14
N THR A 82 -30.98 -5.00 -5.55
CA THR A 82 -31.63 -4.53 -6.76
C THR A 82 -30.64 -4.47 -7.93
N PRO A 83 -31.12 -4.44 -9.20
CA PRO A 83 -30.23 -4.35 -10.37
C PRO A 83 -29.26 -3.17 -10.27
N GLY A 84 -27.96 -3.44 -10.43
CA GLY A 84 -26.90 -2.45 -10.33
C GLY A 84 -26.18 -2.39 -8.98
N GLU A 85 -26.62 -3.17 -7.98
CA GLU A 85 -26.00 -3.20 -6.66
C GLU A 85 -24.96 -4.33 -6.50
N GLU A 86 -25.09 -5.41 -7.27
CA GLU A 86 -24.11 -6.51 -7.26
C GLU A 86 -23.79 -7.00 -8.67
N PHE A 87 -22.53 -7.43 -8.86
CA PHE A 87 -22.02 -8.02 -10.09
C PHE A 87 -21.04 -9.16 -9.76
N SER A 88 -21.00 -10.19 -10.61
CA SER A 88 -20.10 -11.33 -10.44
C SER A 88 -18.67 -11.02 -10.90
N ASP A 89 -18.52 -10.14 -11.90
CA ASP A 89 -17.24 -9.67 -12.39
C ASP A 89 -17.30 -8.21 -12.90
N TRP A 90 -16.14 -7.61 -13.15
CA TRP A 90 -16.07 -6.22 -13.60
C TRP A 90 -16.54 -6.00 -15.06
N PRO A 91 -16.40 -6.93 -16.02
CA PRO A 91 -17.00 -6.78 -17.35
C PRO A 91 -18.53 -6.67 -17.29
N GLU A 92 -19.19 -7.48 -16.45
CA GLU A 92 -20.65 -7.39 -16.23
C GLU A 92 -21.07 -6.00 -15.78
N PHE A 93 -20.32 -5.41 -14.83
CA PHE A 93 -20.55 -4.03 -14.41
C PHE A 93 -20.37 -3.03 -15.56
N VAL A 94 -19.31 -3.17 -16.37
CA VAL A 94 -19.05 -2.25 -17.50
C VAL A 94 -20.21 -2.32 -18.51
N GLU A 95 -20.65 -3.50 -18.88
CA GLU A 95 -21.78 -3.70 -19.80
C GLU A 95 -23.08 -3.11 -19.25
N TRP A 96 -23.35 -3.36 -17.96
CA TRP A 96 -24.53 -2.80 -17.29
C TRP A 96 -24.50 -1.28 -17.27
N GLU A 97 -23.39 -0.65 -16.92
CA GLU A 97 -23.26 0.79 -16.83
C GLU A 97 -23.37 1.47 -18.21
N LEU A 98 -22.78 0.87 -19.26
CA LEU A 98 -22.94 1.35 -20.63
C LEU A 98 -24.40 1.28 -21.08
N SER A 99 -25.09 0.16 -20.82
CA SER A 99 -26.52 0.00 -21.10
C SER A 99 -27.39 1.01 -20.33
N ARG A 100 -27.07 1.21 -19.03
CA ARG A 100 -27.74 2.21 -18.19
C ARG A 100 -27.61 3.63 -18.78
N ARG A 101 -26.40 4.00 -19.20
CA ARG A 101 -26.14 5.33 -19.83
C ARG A 101 -26.89 5.49 -21.14
N GLN A 102 -26.95 4.44 -21.95
CA GLN A 102 -27.71 4.45 -23.21
C GLN A 102 -29.20 4.65 -22.95
N LYS A 103 -29.78 3.96 -21.96
CA LYS A 103 -31.17 4.15 -21.54
C LYS A 103 -31.43 5.57 -21.04
N ALA A 104 -30.54 6.12 -20.20
CA ALA A 104 -30.65 7.51 -19.72
C ALA A 104 -30.60 8.50 -20.88
N ALA A 105 -29.70 8.32 -21.85
CA ALA A 105 -29.58 9.19 -23.03
C ALA A 105 -30.79 9.08 -23.97
N SER A 106 -31.49 7.94 -24.00
CA SER A 106 -32.75 7.80 -24.78
C SER A 106 -33.99 8.37 -24.09
N GLY A 107 -33.84 8.95 -22.89
CA GLY A 107 -34.95 9.59 -22.16
C GLY A 107 -35.82 8.63 -21.34
N ALA A 108 -35.33 7.40 -21.06
CA ALA A 108 -36.06 6.47 -20.18
C ALA A 108 -36.15 7.04 -18.75
N THR A 109 -37.31 6.94 -18.12
CA THR A 109 -37.62 7.58 -16.84
C THR A 109 -37.14 6.78 -15.62
N ASP A 110 -37.06 5.44 -15.74
CA ASP A 110 -36.77 4.53 -14.64
C ASP A 110 -35.30 4.03 -14.68
N VAL A 111 -34.35 4.93 -14.98
CA VAL A 111 -32.94 4.60 -15.03
C VAL A 111 -32.30 4.88 -13.68
N PRO A 112 -31.69 3.89 -13.01
CA PRO A 112 -31.00 4.10 -11.74
C PRO A 112 -29.87 5.14 -11.90
N GLU A 113 -29.57 5.87 -10.82
CA GLU A 113 -28.37 6.71 -10.79
C GLU A 113 -27.12 5.86 -10.94
N GLY A 114 -26.14 6.34 -11.73
CA GLY A 114 -24.85 5.69 -11.92
C GLY A 114 -23.89 5.89 -10.73
N VAL A 115 -22.69 5.39 -10.88
CA VAL A 115 -21.60 5.58 -9.92
C VAL A 115 -20.72 6.76 -10.34
N ASP A 116 -20.11 7.43 -9.37
CA ASP A 116 -19.18 8.54 -9.60
C ASP A 116 -17.73 8.05 -9.61
N ALA A 117 -17.42 7.06 -8.75
CA ALA A 117 -16.07 6.55 -8.58
C ALA A 117 -16.04 5.06 -8.23
N VAL A 118 -14.90 4.44 -8.50
CA VAL A 118 -14.64 3.02 -8.23
C VAL A 118 -13.41 2.84 -7.36
N PHE A 119 -13.47 1.86 -6.45
CA PHE A 119 -12.34 1.35 -5.69
C PHE A 119 -11.93 -0.01 -6.27
N VAL A 120 -10.77 -0.09 -6.90
CA VAL A 120 -10.23 -1.30 -7.51
C VAL A 120 -9.36 -2.01 -6.48
N CYS A 121 -9.89 -3.12 -5.93
CA CYS A 121 -9.33 -3.87 -4.81
C CYS A 121 -9.11 -5.37 -5.18
N VAL A 122 -8.85 -5.63 -6.44
CA VAL A 122 -8.57 -6.96 -6.98
C VAL A 122 -7.11 -7.36 -6.73
N GLN A 123 -6.71 -8.55 -7.17
CA GLN A 123 -5.31 -8.97 -7.10
C GLN A 123 -4.42 -8.13 -8.03
N ASP A 124 -3.17 -7.94 -7.63
CA ASP A 124 -2.17 -7.07 -8.25
C ASP A 124 -2.07 -7.26 -9.78
N GLY A 125 -2.08 -8.52 -10.25
CA GLY A 125 -2.00 -8.85 -11.68
C GLY A 125 -3.23 -8.45 -12.51
N MET A 126 -4.36 -8.15 -11.86
CA MET A 126 -5.61 -7.77 -12.53
C MET A 126 -5.78 -6.25 -12.65
N HIS A 127 -4.97 -5.44 -11.96
CA HIS A 127 -5.15 -3.99 -11.91
C HIS A 127 -5.18 -3.36 -13.30
N LYS A 128 -4.26 -3.73 -14.19
CA LYS A 128 -4.21 -3.23 -15.56
C LYS A 128 -5.51 -3.50 -16.30
N ASP A 129 -5.96 -4.74 -16.32
CA ASP A 129 -7.13 -5.14 -17.11
C ASP A 129 -8.39 -4.44 -16.61
N VAL A 130 -8.56 -4.34 -15.29
CA VAL A 130 -9.69 -3.64 -14.68
C VAL A 130 -9.63 -2.14 -14.99
N VAL A 131 -8.49 -1.47 -14.77
CA VAL A 131 -8.36 -0.02 -15.00
C VAL A 131 -8.57 0.33 -16.47
N LEU A 132 -7.98 -0.44 -17.41
CA LEU A 132 -8.17 -0.24 -18.84
C LEU A 132 -9.63 -0.53 -19.26
N GLY A 133 -10.23 -1.58 -18.72
CA GLY A 133 -11.63 -1.92 -18.99
C GLY A 133 -12.62 -0.87 -18.50
N LEU A 134 -12.30 -0.14 -17.43
CA LEU A 134 -13.11 0.96 -16.91
C LEU A 134 -12.94 2.29 -17.69
N ALA A 135 -11.90 2.42 -18.51
CA ALA A 135 -11.59 3.68 -19.21
C ALA A 135 -12.78 4.26 -20.04
N PRO A 136 -13.59 3.44 -20.77
CA PRO A 136 -14.77 3.95 -21.49
C PRO A 136 -15.81 4.61 -20.61
N LEU A 137 -15.86 4.23 -19.34
CA LEU A 137 -16.82 4.77 -18.37
C LEU A 137 -16.42 6.15 -17.81
N LYS A 138 -15.18 6.56 -18.00
CA LYS A 138 -14.66 7.85 -17.48
C LYS A 138 -15.06 8.11 -16.02
N LEU A 139 -14.88 7.12 -15.16
CA LEU A 139 -15.11 7.21 -13.71
C LEU A 139 -13.85 7.72 -12.99
N HIS A 140 -14.03 8.27 -11.80
CA HIS A 140 -12.92 8.49 -10.87
C HIS A 140 -12.46 7.14 -10.32
N ILE A 141 -11.14 6.93 -10.20
CA ILE A 141 -10.56 5.62 -9.83
C ILE A 141 -9.65 5.76 -8.62
N MET A 142 -9.89 4.95 -7.59
CA MET A 142 -8.90 4.59 -6.58
C MET A 142 -8.47 3.14 -6.83
N CYS A 143 -7.18 2.92 -7.12
CA CYS A 143 -6.62 1.61 -7.38
C CYS A 143 -5.72 1.18 -6.22
N GLU A 144 -5.81 -0.09 -5.81
CA GLU A 144 -4.89 -0.66 -4.83
C GLU A 144 -3.46 -0.70 -5.36
N LYS A 145 -2.51 -0.72 -4.42
CA LYS A 145 -1.08 -0.88 -4.71
C LYS A 145 -0.70 -2.38 -4.82
N PRO A 146 0.38 -2.72 -5.54
CA PRO A 146 1.13 -1.88 -6.49
C PRO A 146 0.30 -1.54 -7.71
N LEU A 147 0.67 -0.48 -8.45
CA LEU A 147 -0.06 -0.08 -9.65
C LEU A 147 -0.21 -1.24 -10.64
N ALA A 148 0.89 -1.98 -10.86
CA ALA A 148 0.92 -3.25 -11.57
C ALA A 148 2.20 -4.04 -11.21
N PRO A 149 2.25 -5.37 -11.47
CA PRO A 149 3.40 -6.21 -11.14
C PRO A 149 4.67 -5.93 -11.95
N ASN A 150 4.57 -5.25 -13.07
CA ASN A 150 5.68 -4.94 -13.98
C ASN A 150 5.58 -3.53 -14.54
N LEU A 151 6.69 -3.04 -15.09
CA LEU A 151 6.81 -1.67 -15.61
C LEU A 151 5.94 -1.43 -16.84
N GLU A 152 5.82 -2.41 -17.73
CA GLU A 152 5.04 -2.32 -18.96
C GLU A 152 3.56 -2.10 -18.66
N ASP A 153 3.02 -2.83 -17.71
CA ASP A 153 1.63 -2.68 -17.27
C ASP A 153 1.41 -1.35 -16.52
N CYS A 154 2.38 -0.89 -15.73
CA CYS A 154 2.33 0.44 -15.12
C CYS A 154 2.26 1.54 -16.18
N MET A 155 3.05 1.45 -17.25
CA MET A 155 3.03 2.39 -18.37
C MET A 155 1.72 2.31 -19.17
N ALA A 156 1.17 1.11 -19.36
CA ALA A 156 -0.13 0.95 -20.03
C ALA A 156 -1.25 1.65 -19.26
N ILE A 157 -1.29 1.51 -17.94
CA ILE A 157 -2.23 2.24 -17.07
C ILE A 157 -2.00 3.75 -17.18
N TYR A 158 -0.74 4.19 -17.09
CA TYR A 158 -0.37 5.60 -17.20
C TYR A 158 -0.86 6.21 -18.52
N ASN A 159 -0.58 5.57 -19.66
CA ASN A 159 -1.00 6.04 -20.99
C ASN A 159 -2.53 6.07 -21.15
N SER A 160 -3.24 5.09 -20.59
CA SER A 160 -4.71 5.05 -20.63
C SER A 160 -5.36 6.20 -19.85
N LEU A 161 -4.77 6.59 -18.72
CA LEU A 161 -5.31 7.62 -17.84
C LEU A 161 -4.77 9.03 -18.14
N SER A 162 -3.63 9.17 -18.81
CA SER A 162 -2.99 10.43 -19.19
C SER A 162 -2.51 10.36 -20.66
N PRO A 163 -3.43 10.39 -21.62
CA PRO A 163 -3.10 10.18 -23.03
C PRO A 163 -2.20 11.29 -23.62
N ASP A 164 -2.16 12.47 -23.01
CA ASP A 164 -1.26 13.57 -23.38
C ASP A 164 0.13 13.47 -22.72
N SER A 165 0.39 12.39 -21.97
CA SER A 165 1.64 12.16 -21.24
C SER A 165 2.01 13.24 -20.21
N SER A 166 1.08 14.15 -19.87
CA SER A 166 1.30 15.21 -18.88
C SER A 166 1.40 14.69 -17.44
N GLY A 167 0.91 13.47 -17.22
CA GLY A 167 0.69 12.90 -15.88
C GLY A 167 -0.60 13.39 -15.22
N CYS A 168 -1.40 14.18 -15.94
CA CYS A 168 -2.73 14.62 -15.53
C CYS A 168 -3.78 13.72 -16.18
N SER A 169 -4.71 13.22 -15.39
CA SER A 169 -5.86 12.47 -15.87
C SER A 169 -7.08 13.39 -16.03
N GLU A 170 -7.96 13.08 -16.99
CA GLU A 170 -9.27 13.74 -17.11
C GLU A 170 -10.18 13.47 -15.90
N LYS A 171 -9.89 12.43 -15.14
CA LYS A 171 -10.60 12.01 -13.93
C LYS A 171 -9.64 11.89 -12.76
N LEU A 172 -10.15 11.95 -11.55
CA LEU A 172 -9.35 11.73 -10.35
C LEU A 172 -8.79 10.31 -10.37
N PHE A 173 -7.51 10.20 -10.06
CA PHE A 173 -6.84 8.92 -9.87
C PHE A 173 -6.09 8.93 -8.53
N ALA A 174 -6.36 7.93 -7.70
CA ALA A 174 -5.61 7.67 -6.48
C ALA A 174 -5.06 6.24 -6.50
N ILE A 175 -3.95 6.06 -5.82
CA ILE A 175 -3.31 4.75 -5.60
C ILE A 175 -3.31 4.44 -4.10
N GLY A 176 -3.37 3.16 -3.74
CA GLY A 176 -3.35 2.66 -2.37
C GLY A 176 -2.08 2.97 -1.57
N HIS A 177 -1.35 4.07 -1.85
CA HIS A 177 -0.22 4.56 -1.06
C HIS A 177 -0.68 5.21 0.25
N VAL A 178 -1.36 4.42 1.06
CA VAL A 178 -2.02 4.83 2.31
C VAL A 178 -1.09 5.53 3.30
N LEU A 179 0.22 5.24 3.28
CA LEU A 179 1.18 5.86 4.19
C LEU A 179 1.32 7.37 3.99
N ARG A 180 1.06 7.90 2.78
CA ARG A 180 1.02 9.35 2.53
C ARG A 180 -0.08 10.08 3.29
N TYR A 181 -1.09 9.34 3.76
CA TYR A 181 -2.30 9.88 4.40
C TYR A 181 -2.34 9.59 5.90
N SER A 182 -1.39 8.83 6.43
CA SER A 182 -1.23 8.64 7.87
C SER A 182 -0.89 9.97 8.55
N PRO A 183 -1.59 10.35 9.64
CA PRO A 183 -1.29 11.56 10.40
C PRO A 183 0.17 11.66 10.84
N HIS A 184 0.78 10.52 11.19
CA HIS A 184 2.19 10.43 11.55
C HIS A 184 3.11 10.88 10.41
N ASN A 185 2.93 10.32 9.21
CA ASN A 185 3.79 10.61 8.06
C ASN A 185 3.54 12.01 7.50
N ILE A 186 2.30 12.51 7.57
CA ILE A 186 1.97 13.90 7.22
C ILE A 186 2.71 14.86 8.16
N MET A 187 2.69 14.60 9.47
CA MET A 187 3.42 15.39 10.46
C MET A 187 4.92 15.31 10.21
N MET A 188 5.49 14.12 10.04
CA MET A 188 6.89 13.92 9.74
C MET A 188 7.33 14.77 8.54
N ARG A 189 6.60 14.69 7.43
CA ARG A 189 6.88 15.46 6.21
C ARG A 189 6.79 16.96 6.45
N LYS A 190 5.79 17.45 7.20
CA LYS A 190 5.65 18.85 7.56
C LYS A 190 6.87 19.35 8.35
N LEU A 191 7.26 18.65 9.41
CA LEU A 191 8.41 19.01 10.24
C LEU A 191 9.73 19.03 9.44
N LEU A 192 9.85 18.15 8.43
CA LEU A 192 11.05 18.07 7.57
C LEU A 192 11.09 19.13 6.49
N LEU A 193 10.02 19.33 5.74
CA LEU A 193 10.03 20.09 4.48
C LEU A 193 9.42 21.50 4.61
N GLU A 194 8.47 21.72 5.51
CA GLU A 194 7.84 23.00 5.74
C GLU A 194 8.52 23.73 6.90
N ASP A 195 8.56 23.10 8.08
CA ASP A 195 9.15 23.67 9.29
C ASP A 195 10.69 23.59 9.29
N LYS A 196 11.28 22.68 8.48
CA LYS A 196 12.73 22.45 8.30
C LYS A 196 13.50 22.34 9.62
N LEU A 197 12.92 21.60 10.59
CA LEU A 197 13.44 21.57 11.96
C LEU A 197 14.88 21.06 12.07
N ILE A 198 15.27 20.13 11.18
CA ILE A 198 16.63 19.57 11.13
C ILE A 198 17.50 20.15 9.99
N GLY A 199 17.00 21.17 9.27
CA GLY A 199 17.68 21.73 8.10
C GLY A 199 17.62 20.81 6.88
N ASP A 200 18.61 20.93 5.99
CA ASP A 200 18.70 20.07 4.81
C ASP A 200 18.98 18.61 5.22
N ILE A 201 18.24 17.68 4.62
CA ILE A 201 18.39 16.25 4.88
C ILE A 201 19.66 15.74 4.20
N MET A 202 20.50 15.05 4.96
CA MET A 202 21.76 14.47 4.50
C MET A 202 21.65 12.97 4.29
N SER A 203 20.95 12.27 5.20
CA SER A 203 20.79 10.81 5.13
C SER A 203 19.49 10.34 5.78
N VAL A 204 18.95 9.23 5.28
CA VAL A 204 17.75 8.56 5.83
C VAL A 204 18.00 7.06 5.94
N ASN A 205 17.71 6.49 7.11
CA ASN A 205 17.59 5.05 7.31
C ASN A 205 16.13 4.71 7.61
N HIS A 206 15.50 3.96 6.71
CA HIS A 206 14.11 3.55 6.83
C HIS A 206 14.01 2.02 6.89
N THR A 207 13.25 1.50 7.84
CA THR A 207 13.07 0.05 8.00
C THR A 207 11.58 -0.31 7.96
N GLU A 208 11.26 -1.27 7.11
CA GLU A 208 9.99 -1.99 7.10
C GLU A 208 10.12 -3.33 7.80
N PRO A 209 9.67 -3.45 9.06
CA PRO A 209 9.58 -4.70 9.79
C PRO A 209 8.32 -5.44 9.36
N VAL A 210 8.45 -6.42 8.45
CA VAL A 210 7.28 -7.12 7.89
C VAL A 210 6.57 -7.96 8.94
N GLY A 211 7.31 -8.53 9.89
CA GLY A 211 6.80 -9.43 10.91
C GLY A 211 6.86 -10.90 10.49
N TRP A 212 7.46 -11.75 11.32
CA TRP A 212 7.78 -13.13 10.99
C TRP A 212 6.55 -13.97 10.57
N TYR A 213 5.43 -13.82 11.26
CA TYR A 213 4.23 -14.60 10.93
C TYR A 213 3.45 -14.01 9.75
N HIS A 214 3.44 -12.69 9.58
CA HIS A 214 2.85 -12.06 8.41
C HIS A 214 3.61 -12.44 7.14
N PHE A 215 4.96 -12.47 7.20
CA PHE A 215 5.77 -12.90 6.08
C PHE A 215 5.49 -14.36 5.72
N THR A 216 5.45 -15.26 6.71
CA THR A 216 5.12 -16.68 6.46
C THR A 216 3.72 -16.89 5.90
N HIS A 217 2.75 -16.09 6.32
CA HIS A 217 1.40 -16.15 5.78
C HIS A 217 1.34 -15.67 4.32
N SER A 218 1.88 -14.50 4.03
CA SER A 218 1.67 -13.79 2.76
C SER A 218 2.71 -14.13 1.69
N TYR A 219 3.98 -14.28 2.10
CA TYR A 219 5.15 -14.33 1.21
C TYR A 219 5.84 -15.69 1.18
N VAL A 220 5.42 -16.65 2.03
CA VAL A 220 5.90 -18.04 1.99
C VAL A 220 4.79 -18.98 1.55
N ARG A 221 3.58 -18.86 2.10
CA ARG A 221 2.43 -19.75 1.82
C ARG A 221 1.35 -19.10 0.96
N GLY A 222 1.29 -17.78 0.94
CA GLY A 222 0.20 -16.98 0.37
C GLY A 222 0.46 -16.49 -1.05
N ASN A 223 -0.34 -15.51 -1.46
CA ASN A 223 -0.42 -15.02 -2.84
C ASN A 223 0.88 -14.39 -3.37
N TRP A 224 1.72 -13.82 -2.49
CA TRP A 224 2.95 -13.10 -2.88
C TRP A 224 4.22 -13.92 -2.68
N ARG A 225 4.13 -15.26 -2.68
CA ARG A 225 5.26 -16.14 -2.42
C ARG A 225 6.23 -16.34 -3.58
N ASN A 226 5.80 -16.00 -4.80
CA ASN A 226 6.59 -16.25 -6.00
C ASN A 226 6.69 -14.98 -6.87
N GLU A 227 7.93 -14.58 -7.23
CA GLU A 227 8.20 -13.35 -7.99
C GLU A 227 7.54 -13.37 -9.37
N LYS A 228 7.51 -14.53 -10.03
CA LYS A 228 6.96 -14.66 -11.39
C LYS A 228 5.44 -14.69 -11.40
N ALA A 229 4.83 -15.33 -10.40
CA ALA A 229 3.37 -15.45 -10.32
C ALA A 229 2.69 -14.19 -9.78
N ALA A 230 3.39 -13.42 -8.94
CA ALA A 230 2.88 -12.19 -8.35
C ALA A 230 3.84 -11.02 -8.61
N ALA A 231 4.81 -10.80 -7.73
CA ALA A 231 5.81 -9.74 -7.83
C ALA A 231 6.93 -9.98 -6.81
N PRO A 232 8.12 -9.36 -6.98
CA PRO A 232 9.13 -9.32 -5.93
C PRO A 232 8.57 -8.74 -4.61
N SER A 233 9.05 -9.25 -3.47
CA SER A 233 8.59 -8.77 -2.15
C SER A 233 8.80 -7.26 -1.96
N LEU A 234 9.84 -6.68 -2.55
CA LEU A 234 10.06 -5.22 -2.55
C LEU A 234 8.88 -4.47 -3.21
N LEU A 235 8.32 -4.98 -4.31
CA LEU A 235 7.15 -4.38 -4.95
C LEU A 235 5.86 -4.68 -4.18
N ALA A 236 5.61 -5.96 -3.90
CA ALA A 236 4.35 -6.38 -3.28
C ALA A 236 4.19 -5.81 -1.85
N LYS A 237 5.30 -5.65 -1.10
CA LYS A 237 5.30 -5.14 0.28
C LYS A 237 5.80 -3.72 0.39
N SER A 238 7.04 -3.47 -0.01
CA SER A 238 7.76 -2.23 0.30
C SER A 238 7.67 -1.16 -0.79
N CYS A 239 6.75 -1.28 -1.75
CA CYS A 239 6.43 -0.15 -2.65
C CYS A 239 5.93 1.07 -1.86
N HIS A 240 5.23 0.88 -0.73
CA HIS A 240 4.89 1.94 0.21
C HIS A 240 6.10 2.67 0.77
N ASP A 241 7.14 1.92 1.13
CA ASP A 241 8.34 2.44 1.79
C ASP A 241 9.22 3.18 0.78
N MET A 242 9.32 2.65 -0.44
CA MET A 242 9.96 3.35 -1.55
C MET A 242 9.22 4.65 -1.90
N ASP A 243 7.89 4.61 -1.87
CA ASP A 243 7.05 5.78 -2.10
C ASP A 243 7.21 6.85 -1.01
N ILE A 244 7.33 6.46 0.26
CA ILE A 244 7.62 7.40 1.36
C ILE A 244 8.98 8.07 1.17
N LEU A 245 10.02 7.31 0.80
CA LEU A 245 11.34 7.89 0.53
C LEU A 245 11.29 8.85 -0.67
N TYR A 246 10.58 8.49 -1.75
CA TYR A 246 10.33 9.39 -2.87
C TYR A 246 9.59 10.67 -2.41
N TRP A 247 8.51 10.54 -1.64
CA TRP A 247 7.67 11.65 -1.20
C TRP A 247 8.38 12.65 -0.29
N ILE A 248 9.34 12.17 0.51
CA ILE A 248 10.13 13.01 1.42
C ILE A 248 11.34 13.62 0.72
N LEU A 249 12.05 12.84 -0.14
CA LEU A 249 13.38 13.19 -0.62
C LEU A 249 13.40 13.71 -2.06
N ALA A 250 12.44 13.32 -2.88
CA ALA A 250 12.44 13.58 -4.32
C ALA A 250 11.28 14.47 -4.78
N ALA A 251 10.07 14.26 -4.25
CA ALA A 251 8.89 15.03 -4.63
C ALA A 251 9.05 16.51 -4.28
N SER A 252 8.54 17.38 -5.14
CA SER A 252 8.59 18.83 -4.87
C SER A 252 7.89 19.17 -3.56
N PRO A 253 8.46 20.03 -2.72
CA PRO A 253 7.80 20.50 -1.51
C PRO A 253 6.46 21.18 -1.82
N PRO A 254 5.50 21.18 -0.87
CA PRO A 254 4.22 21.89 -1.04
C PRO A 254 4.44 23.37 -1.46
N GLY A 255 3.67 23.79 -2.47
CA GLY A 255 3.77 25.16 -3.00
C GLY A 255 4.99 25.45 -3.89
N SER A 256 5.89 24.50 -4.09
CA SER A 256 7.05 24.66 -4.97
C SER A 256 6.72 24.28 -6.41
N ASN A 257 7.17 25.08 -7.36
CA ASN A 257 7.14 24.78 -8.80
C ASN A 257 8.48 24.17 -9.31
N LYS A 258 9.42 23.90 -8.40
CA LYS A 258 10.70 23.28 -8.76
C LYS A 258 10.45 21.84 -9.21
N PRO A 259 11.19 21.32 -10.20
CA PRO A 259 11.05 19.95 -10.66
C PRO A 259 11.43 18.94 -9.56
N THR A 260 10.95 17.73 -9.70
CA THR A 260 11.32 16.59 -8.84
C THR A 260 12.84 16.41 -8.82
N HIS A 261 13.41 16.22 -7.63
CA HIS A 261 14.83 15.89 -7.46
C HIS A 261 14.98 14.36 -7.44
N ILE A 262 15.13 13.74 -8.61
CA ILE A 262 15.19 12.28 -8.73
C ILE A 262 16.56 11.73 -8.29
N PRO A 263 16.64 10.51 -7.72
CA PRO A 263 17.90 9.90 -7.35
C PRO A 263 18.82 9.71 -8.55
N LYS A 264 20.13 9.77 -8.30
CA LYS A 264 21.16 9.49 -9.30
C LYS A 264 21.38 7.98 -9.41
N ASP A 265 21.66 7.33 -8.29
CA ASP A 265 22.01 5.93 -8.29
C ASP A 265 21.08 5.12 -7.36
N ILE A 266 20.81 3.90 -7.79
CA ILE A 266 20.09 2.88 -6.99
C ILE A 266 20.92 1.60 -6.97
N SER A 267 21.17 1.08 -5.76
CA SER A 267 21.72 -0.25 -5.55
C SER A 267 20.83 -1.07 -4.64
N SER A 268 20.86 -2.39 -4.78
CA SER A 268 20.04 -3.28 -3.96
C SER A 268 20.73 -4.63 -3.74
N SER A 269 20.60 -5.15 -2.53
CA SER A 269 21.06 -6.47 -2.12
C SER A 269 19.98 -7.18 -1.33
N GLY A 270 19.65 -8.40 -1.71
CA GLY A 270 18.63 -9.20 -1.03
C GLY A 270 18.46 -10.57 -1.65
N SER A 271 17.94 -11.50 -0.87
CA SER A 271 17.70 -12.88 -1.30
C SER A 271 16.71 -13.57 -0.36
N LEU A 272 16.21 -14.72 -0.78
CA LEU A 272 15.56 -15.68 0.10
C LEU A 272 16.66 -16.36 0.94
N GLN A 273 16.75 -16.06 2.23
CA GLN A 273 17.83 -16.51 3.10
C GLN A 273 17.43 -17.68 4.00
N TYR A 274 16.21 -17.68 4.49
CA TYR A 274 15.80 -18.60 5.56
C TYR A 274 14.75 -19.63 5.15
N PHE A 275 13.68 -19.25 4.47
CA PHE A 275 12.57 -20.15 4.14
C PHE A 275 12.90 -21.05 2.95
N ARG A 276 13.89 -21.94 3.13
CA ARG A 276 14.45 -22.84 2.12
C ARG A 276 14.62 -24.25 2.67
N LYS A 277 14.63 -25.25 1.79
CA LYS A 277 14.71 -26.68 2.13
C LYS A 277 15.92 -27.03 3.00
N GLU A 278 17.06 -26.37 2.77
CA GLU A 278 18.30 -26.59 3.52
C GLU A 278 18.25 -26.12 4.98
N ARG A 279 17.24 -25.32 5.34
CA ARG A 279 17.00 -24.83 6.70
C ARG A 279 15.97 -25.64 7.47
N LYS A 280 15.40 -26.67 6.85
CA LYS A 280 14.39 -27.53 7.49
C LYS A 280 14.98 -28.27 8.67
N PRO A 281 14.38 -28.21 9.88
CA PRO A 281 14.83 -28.99 11.03
C PRO A 281 14.81 -30.49 10.73
N VAL A 282 15.84 -31.20 11.18
CA VAL A 282 15.99 -32.65 10.94
C VAL A 282 14.82 -33.43 11.54
N GLU A 283 14.30 -32.96 12.68
CA GLU A 283 13.16 -33.56 13.39
C GLU A 283 11.85 -33.47 12.61
N ALA A 284 11.76 -32.57 11.64
CA ALA A 284 10.61 -32.47 10.74
C ALA A 284 10.58 -33.61 9.71
N GLY A 285 11.68 -34.32 9.51
CA GLY A 285 11.79 -35.44 8.60
C GLY A 285 11.30 -35.10 7.19
N ASN A 286 10.54 -36.00 6.57
CA ASN A 286 9.98 -35.84 5.24
C ASN A 286 8.62 -35.11 5.21
N ALA A 287 8.15 -34.58 6.35
CA ALA A 287 6.84 -33.92 6.39
C ALA A 287 6.82 -32.66 5.53
N THR A 288 5.85 -32.56 4.63
CA THR A 288 5.60 -31.40 3.77
C THR A 288 4.52 -30.47 4.33
N ASN A 289 3.72 -30.97 5.28
CA ASN A 289 2.60 -30.25 5.89
C ASN A 289 2.71 -30.22 7.41
N CYS A 290 2.33 -29.13 8.04
CA CYS A 290 2.37 -28.94 9.49
C CYS A 290 1.50 -29.95 10.25
N LEU A 291 0.39 -30.43 9.67
CA LEU A 291 -0.52 -31.37 10.34
C LEU A 291 0.07 -32.78 10.48
N SER A 292 1.02 -33.15 9.62
CA SER A 292 1.72 -34.45 9.64
C SER A 292 3.16 -34.35 10.22
N CYS A 293 3.61 -33.17 10.64
CA CYS A 293 4.97 -32.93 11.06
C CYS A 293 5.17 -33.25 12.55
N ALA A 294 6.13 -34.14 12.86
CA ALA A 294 6.49 -34.47 14.24
C ALA A 294 7.10 -33.28 15.01
N TYR A 295 7.78 -32.36 14.32
CA TYR A 295 8.39 -31.16 14.89
C TYR A 295 7.39 -30.03 15.11
N GLU A 296 6.13 -30.15 14.63
CA GLU A 296 5.11 -29.09 14.65
C GLU A 296 4.96 -28.41 16.01
N PRO A 297 4.87 -29.12 17.16
CA PRO A 297 4.67 -28.48 18.47
C PRO A 297 5.80 -27.53 18.89
N SER A 298 7.04 -27.73 18.37
CA SER A 298 8.21 -26.90 18.66
C SER A 298 8.48 -25.85 17.56
N CYS A 299 7.75 -25.90 16.46
CA CYS A 299 7.98 -25.03 15.31
C CYS A 299 7.34 -23.66 15.49
N GLN A 300 8.13 -22.59 15.51
CA GLN A 300 7.59 -21.22 15.55
C GLN A 300 6.74 -20.86 14.33
N PHE A 301 6.95 -21.52 13.19
CA PHE A 301 6.22 -21.28 11.92
C PHE A 301 5.07 -22.27 11.71
N SER A 302 4.69 -23.02 12.75
CA SER A 302 3.56 -23.95 12.65
C SER A 302 2.31 -23.25 12.15
N ALA A 303 1.73 -23.73 11.04
CA ALA A 303 0.47 -23.23 10.51
C ALA A 303 -0.67 -23.41 11.53
N LYS A 304 -0.68 -24.55 12.23
CA LYS A 304 -1.65 -24.84 13.26
C LYS A 304 -1.58 -23.83 14.40
N ARG A 305 -0.36 -23.53 14.91
CA ARG A 305 -0.15 -22.48 15.92
C ARG A 305 -0.58 -21.10 15.42
N ILE A 306 -0.19 -20.73 14.19
CA ILE A 306 -0.52 -19.41 13.62
C ILE A 306 -2.03 -19.22 13.42
N TYR A 307 -2.74 -20.25 12.94
CA TYR A 307 -4.15 -20.09 12.54
C TYR A 307 -5.17 -20.61 13.55
N THR A 308 -4.77 -21.48 14.50
CA THR A 308 -5.69 -22.04 15.51
C THR A 308 -5.20 -21.88 16.95
N GLY A 309 -3.99 -21.32 17.18
CA GLY A 309 -3.39 -21.18 18.51
C GLY A 309 -4.03 -20.08 19.33
N ALA A 310 -4.20 -20.33 20.65
CA ALA A 310 -4.75 -19.36 21.59
C ALA A 310 -3.79 -18.18 21.90
N ASP A 311 -2.50 -18.34 21.60
CA ASP A 311 -1.45 -17.37 21.93
C ASP A 311 -1.46 -16.11 21.03
N LEU A 312 -2.12 -16.19 19.89
CA LEU A 312 -2.23 -15.09 18.92
C LEU A 312 -3.64 -14.46 18.97
N LYS A 313 -4.13 -14.14 20.16
CA LYS A 313 -5.41 -13.42 20.39
C LYS A 313 -5.29 -11.98 19.91
N SER A 314 -5.26 -11.74 18.61
CA SER A 314 -5.33 -10.40 18.06
C SER A 314 -6.31 -10.34 16.90
N GLN A 315 -6.86 -9.16 16.63
CA GLN A 315 -7.65 -8.88 15.42
C GLN A 315 -6.92 -9.31 14.14
N GLN A 316 -5.59 -9.36 14.18
CA GLN A 316 -4.74 -9.81 13.07
C GLN A 316 -4.86 -11.32 12.78
N GLN A 317 -5.06 -12.15 13.81
CA GLN A 317 -5.29 -13.58 13.61
C GLN A 317 -6.62 -13.85 12.92
N GLU A 318 -7.68 -13.18 13.32
CA GLU A 318 -8.99 -13.27 12.69
C GLU A 318 -8.92 -12.90 11.20
N HIS A 319 -8.21 -11.81 10.90
CA HIS A 319 -7.96 -11.37 9.52
C HIS A 319 -7.26 -12.44 8.67
N PHE A 320 -6.21 -13.09 9.18
CA PHE A 320 -5.53 -14.16 8.43
C PHE A 320 -6.37 -15.42 8.29
N CYS A 321 -7.15 -15.77 9.31
CA CYS A 321 -8.03 -16.94 9.24
C CYS A 321 -9.09 -16.81 8.14
N THR A 322 -9.66 -15.63 7.93
CA THR A 322 -10.64 -15.38 6.86
C THR A 322 -10.02 -15.41 5.45
N VAL A 323 -8.70 -15.22 5.32
CA VAL A 323 -7.97 -15.46 4.06
C VAL A 323 -7.80 -16.96 3.79
N VAL A 324 -7.47 -17.73 4.84
CA VAL A 324 -7.28 -19.19 4.75
C VAL A 324 -8.58 -19.92 4.46
N ALA A 325 -9.65 -19.55 5.15
CA ALA A 325 -10.97 -20.16 5.05
C ALA A 325 -12.06 -19.06 4.99
N PRO A 326 -12.32 -18.48 3.81
CA PRO A 326 -13.30 -17.40 3.66
C PRO A 326 -14.69 -17.74 4.19
N GLU A 327 -15.07 -19.02 4.16
CA GLU A 327 -16.33 -19.54 4.66
C GLU A 327 -16.57 -19.33 6.17
N ILE A 328 -15.52 -19.12 6.96
CA ILE A 328 -15.68 -18.83 8.40
C ILE A 328 -16.20 -17.42 8.67
N GLU A 329 -16.22 -16.54 7.69
CA GLU A 329 -16.87 -15.23 7.84
C GLU A 329 -18.37 -15.34 8.10
N ASP A 330 -19.03 -16.36 7.55
CA ASP A 330 -20.42 -16.67 7.87
C ASP A 330 -20.58 -17.26 9.28
N CYS A 331 -19.50 -17.82 9.80
CA CYS A 331 -19.50 -18.51 11.10
C CYS A 331 -19.16 -17.57 12.27
N VAL A 332 -18.38 -16.51 12.08
CA VAL A 332 -17.81 -15.69 13.15
C VAL A 332 -18.82 -14.89 14.00
N PRO A 333 -19.95 -14.36 13.48
CA PRO A 333 -20.89 -13.64 14.33
C PRO A 333 -21.76 -14.52 15.22
N ASN A 334 -21.96 -15.81 14.89
CA ASN A 334 -22.97 -16.68 15.53
C ASN A 334 -22.55 -18.14 15.75
N SER A 335 -21.28 -18.51 15.54
CA SER A 335 -20.89 -19.93 15.44
C SER A 335 -19.99 -20.39 16.55
N ASP A 336 -20.14 -21.69 16.83
CA ASP A 336 -19.27 -22.50 17.64
C ASP A 336 -17.81 -22.36 17.14
N PRO A 337 -16.86 -21.88 17.98
CA PRO A 337 -15.44 -21.77 17.63
C PRO A 337 -14.85 -23.09 17.09
N GLU A 338 -15.42 -24.24 17.44
CA GLU A 338 -14.96 -25.54 16.94
C GLU A 338 -15.33 -25.76 15.46
N ILE A 339 -16.42 -25.18 14.95
CA ILE A 339 -16.78 -25.23 13.52
C ILE A 339 -15.78 -24.43 12.71
N ALA A 340 -15.45 -23.21 13.14
CA ALA A 340 -14.44 -22.38 12.46
C ALA A 340 -13.05 -23.05 12.48
N LYS A 341 -12.66 -23.60 13.62
CA LYS A 341 -11.39 -24.33 13.76
C LYS A 341 -11.34 -25.57 12.85
N LYS A 342 -12.44 -26.33 12.73
CA LYS A 342 -12.53 -27.48 11.85
C LYS A 342 -12.39 -27.08 10.38
N ALA A 343 -13.02 -25.98 9.95
CA ALA A 343 -12.89 -25.44 8.60
C ALA A 343 -11.43 -25.02 8.30
N ILE A 344 -10.78 -24.29 9.22
CA ILE A 344 -9.37 -23.93 9.11
C ILE A 344 -8.50 -25.19 8.99
N LEU A 345 -8.64 -26.15 9.90
CA LEU A 345 -7.84 -27.39 9.85
C LEU A 345 -8.03 -28.18 8.54
N SER A 346 -9.26 -28.20 7.99
CA SER A 346 -9.52 -28.80 6.68
C SER A 346 -8.73 -28.09 5.57
N LYS A 347 -8.67 -26.76 5.59
CA LYS A 347 -7.87 -25.97 4.63
C LYS A 347 -6.37 -26.17 4.84
N LEU A 348 -5.91 -26.30 6.07
CA LEU A 348 -4.50 -26.57 6.36
C LEU A 348 -4.08 -27.99 5.95
N ALA A 349 -5.01 -28.92 5.79
CA ALA A 349 -4.72 -30.27 5.30
C ALA A 349 -4.45 -30.32 3.78
N GLU A 350 -4.83 -29.27 3.03
CA GLU A 350 -4.53 -29.17 1.61
C GLU A 350 -3.02 -29.06 1.39
N ASP A 351 -2.50 -29.89 0.46
CA ASP A 351 -1.06 -29.92 0.13
C ASP A 351 -0.87 -30.27 -1.36
N TYR A 352 0.38 -30.29 -1.80
CA TYR A 352 0.78 -30.74 -3.13
C TYR A 352 2.04 -31.64 -3.03
N SER A 353 2.21 -32.53 -4.01
CA SER A 353 3.36 -33.41 -4.13
C SER A 353 4.36 -32.91 -5.18
N GLU A 354 5.50 -33.58 -5.31
CA GLU A 354 6.49 -33.29 -6.37
C GLU A 354 5.92 -33.56 -7.77
N ASP A 355 4.90 -34.43 -7.89
CA ASP A 355 4.23 -34.73 -9.15
C ASP A 355 3.17 -33.69 -9.54
N THR A 356 2.82 -32.75 -8.65
CA THR A 356 1.83 -31.69 -8.96
C THR A 356 2.43 -30.68 -9.93
N PRO A 357 1.79 -30.41 -11.08
CA PRO A 357 2.28 -29.44 -12.03
C PRO A 357 2.50 -28.07 -11.40
N ALA A 358 3.65 -27.43 -11.70
CA ALA A 358 4.00 -26.12 -11.14
C ALA A 358 2.94 -25.03 -11.42
N GLU A 359 2.25 -25.14 -12.57
CA GLU A 359 1.14 -24.26 -12.90
C GLU A 359 -0.03 -24.40 -11.92
N ASP A 360 -0.36 -25.62 -11.48
CA ASP A 360 -1.44 -25.87 -10.51
C ASP A 360 -1.01 -25.47 -9.09
N VAL A 361 0.27 -25.65 -8.74
CA VAL A 361 0.83 -25.16 -7.48
C VAL A 361 0.72 -23.64 -7.41
N SER A 362 1.04 -22.93 -8.48
CA SER A 362 1.01 -21.46 -8.51
C SER A 362 -0.39 -20.85 -8.37
N LYS A 363 -1.43 -21.59 -8.77
CA LYS A 363 -2.84 -21.11 -8.78
C LYS A 363 -3.51 -21.14 -7.40
N ARG A 364 -2.96 -21.85 -6.42
CA ARG A 364 -3.58 -22.01 -5.10
C ARG A 364 -2.59 -21.81 -3.95
N ASN A 365 -3.10 -21.38 -2.83
CA ASN A 365 -2.32 -21.25 -1.60
C ASN A 365 -2.48 -22.52 -0.75
N THR A 366 -1.38 -22.98 -0.18
CA THR A 366 -1.33 -24.15 0.70
C THR A 366 -0.85 -23.74 2.08
N PHE A 367 -1.77 -23.15 2.87
CA PHE A 367 -1.42 -22.52 4.15
C PHE A 367 -0.94 -23.50 5.22
N GLY A 368 -1.23 -24.80 5.10
CA GLY A 368 -0.70 -25.83 6.00
C GLY A 368 0.70 -26.34 5.65
N ARG A 369 1.23 -25.98 4.47
CA ARG A 369 2.51 -26.47 3.99
C ARG A 369 3.67 -25.97 4.86
N CYS A 370 4.69 -26.81 5.00
CA CYS A 370 5.91 -26.47 5.72
C CYS A 370 6.61 -25.29 5.04
N VAL A 371 7.00 -24.27 5.79
CA VAL A 371 7.65 -23.05 5.26
C VAL A 371 8.99 -23.34 4.56
N TYR A 372 9.61 -24.48 4.82
CA TYR A 372 10.84 -24.92 4.19
C TYR A 372 10.62 -25.77 2.93
N GLU A 373 9.38 -26.12 2.62
CA GLU A 373 8.97 -26.94 1.47
C GLU A 373 8.03 -26.19 0.51
N CYS A 374 7.81 -24.89 0.75
CA CYS A 374 7.04 -24.05 -0.14
C CYS A 374 7.84 -23.73 -1.43
N ASP A 375 7.13 -23.35 -2.47
CA ASP A 375 7.66 -22.90 -3.76
C ASP A 375 8.00 -21.41 -3.78
N ASN A 376 8.15 -20.77 -2.60
CA ASN A 376 8.47 -19.36 -2.47
C ASN A 376 9.91 -19.06 -2.92
N ASP A 377 10.09 -17.91 -3.59
CA ASP A 377 11.37 -17.43 -4.12
C ASP A 377 11.64 -15.94 -3.83
N VAL A 378 10.69 -15.25 -3.18
CA VAL A 378 10.81 -13.82 -2.86
C VAL A 378 11.82 -13.56 -1.74
N CYS A 379 12.46 -12.38 -1.76
CA CYS A 379 13.41 -11.99 -0.72
C CYS A 379 12.73 -11.88 0.65
N ASP A 380 13.31 -12.53 1.66
CA ASP A 380 12.92 -12.38 3.07
C ASP A 380 13.75 -11.32 3.82
N ASN A 381 14.80 -10.83 3.15
CA ASN A 381 15.65 -9.74 3.62
C ASN A 381 16.23 -9.00 2.42
N GLN A 382 16.01 -7.68 2.34
CA GLN A 382 16.47 -6.84 1.24
C GLN A 382 16.80 -5.42 1.70
N ILE A 383 17.96 -4.93 1.25
CA ILE A 383 18.41 -3.55 1.46
C ILE A 383 18.49 -2.85 0.11
N VAL A 384 17.93 -1.65 0.05
CA VAL A 384 18.03 -0.74 -1.10
C VAL A 384 18.73 0.53 -0.66
N THR A 385 19.70 0.99 -1.43
CA THR A 385 20.37 2.28 -1.21
C THR A 385 20.10 3.19 -2.39
N LEU A 386 19.72 4.43 -2.10
CA LEU A 386 19.47 5.50 -3.04
C LEU A 386 20.47 6.63 -2.79
N SER A 387 21.00 7.23 -3.85
CA SER A 387 21.85 8.43 -3.74
C SER A 387 21.38 9.53 -4.68
N TRP A 388 21.57 10.77 -4.26
CA TRP A 388 21.28 11.98 -5.04
C TRP A 388 22.53 12.84 -5.14
N ASP A 389 22.81 13.33 -6.33
CA ASP A 389 23.75 14.43 -6.50
C ASP A 389 23.06 15.77 -6.19
N ALA A 390 23.86 16.80 -5.95
CA ALA A 390 23.33 18.16 -5.83
C ALA A 390 22.76 18.62 -7.20
N ASP A 391 21.53 19.11 -7.19
CA ASP A 391 20.81 19.58 -8.37
C ASP A 391 20.15 20.96 -8.08
N PRO A 392 20.94 22.04 -8.00
CA PRO A 392 20.42 23.35 -7.68
C PRO A 392 19.50 23.89 -8.77
N VAL A 393 18.31 24.29 -8.41
CA VAL A 393 17.33 24.92 -9.31
C VAL A 393 16.97 26.30 -8.76
N ALA A 394 17.46 27.34 -9.40
CA ALA A 394 17.19 28.73 -9.00
C ALA A 394 15.87 29.23 -9.57
N ALA A 395 15.04 29.84 -8.74
CA ALA A 395 13.97 30.72 -9.16
C ALA A 395 14.52 32.15 -9.35
N PRO A 396 13.82 33.02 -10.10
CA PRO A 396 14.25 34.42 -10.25
C PRO A 396 14.47 35.11 -8.92
N GLY A 397 15.67 35.63 -8.69
CA GLY A 397 16.06 36.33 -7.46
C GLY A 397 16.57 35.44 -6.32
N GLU A 398 16.61 34.11 -6.49
CA GLU A 398 17.21 33.21 -5.50
C GLU A 398 18.75 33.24 -5.53
N THR A 399 19.35 33.16 -4.35
CA THR A 399 20.80 32.95 -4.19
C THR A 399 21.17 31.50 -4.52
N PRO A 400 22.44 31.17 -4.81
CA PRO A 400 22.89 29.79 -5.01
C PRO A 400 22.54 28.85 -3.84
N LEU A 401 22.60 29.34 -2.61
CA LEU A 401 22.24 28.57 -1.42
C LEU A 401 20.73 28.27 -1.37
N GLN A 402 19.89 29.22 -1.75
CA GLN A 402 18.43 29.01 -1.85
C GLN A 402 18.07 28.05 -2.98
N ALA A 403 18.77 28.12 -4.11
CA ALA A 403 18.61 27.18 -5.22
C ALA A 403 18.93 25.74 -4.81
N LEU A 404 19.89 25.56 -3.89
CA LEU A 404 20.34 24.26 -3.39
C LEU A 404 19.48 23.72 -2.23
N SER A 405 18.69 24.56 -1.55
CA SER A 405 17.90 24.16 -0.38
C SER A 405 16.99 22.98 -0.67
N GLY A 406 17.15 21.87 0.08
CA GLY A 406 16.46 20.61 -0.11
C GLY A 406 16.91 19.79 -1.36
N ARG A 407 17.83 20.32 -2.15
CA ARG A 407 18.34 19.75 -3.40
C ARG A 407 19.85 19.43 -3.37
N GLY A 408 20.43 19.40 -2.19
CA GLY A 408 21.81 18.94 -1.97
C GLY A 408 21.96 17.44 -2.15
N SER A 409 23.23 16.99 -2.24
CA SER A 409 23.55 15.56 -2.23
C SER A 409 23.05 14.92 -0.93
N LYS A 410 22.47 13.73 -1.05
CA LYS A 410 21.93 12.97 0.09
C LYS A 410 21.84 11.50 -0.22
N THR A 411 21.65 10.68 0.80
CA THR A 411 21.50 9.22 0.67
C THR A 411 20.28 8.72 1.44
N ALA A 412 19.73 7.60 1.00
CA ALA A 412 18.72 6.89 1.78
C ALA A 412 18.93 5.39 1.69
N THR A 413 18.61 4.69 2.78
CA THR A 413 18.60 3.23 2.84
C THR A 413 17.21 2.77 3.26
N LEU A 414 16.65 1.84 2.49
CA LEU A 414 15.46 1.07 2.84
C LEU A 414 15.90 -0.34 3.23
N HIS A 415 15.49 -0.81 4.40
CA HIS A 415 15.66 -2.18 4.84
C HIS A 415 14.30 -2.85 5.01
N MET A 416 13.96 -3.81 4.15
CA MET A 416 12.82 -4.71 4.31
C MET A 416 13.30 -6.00 4.97
N VAL A 417 12.73 -6.37 6.11
CA VAL A 417 13.14 -7.56 6.87
C VAL A 417 11.95 -8.34 7.41
N ALA A 418 11.94 -9.67 7.13
CA ALA A 418 10.85 -10.57 7.56
C ALA A 418 10.92 -10.93 9.06
N PHE A 419 12.13 -10.96 9.65
CA PHE A 419 12.40 -11.55 10.97
C PHE A 419 12.23 -10.53 12.11
N THR A 420 11.02 -10.01 12.26
CA THR A 420 10.69 -9.02 13.30
C THR A 420 9.47 -9.45 14.09
N GLU A 421 9.37 -9.02 15.35
CA GLU A 421 8.19 -9.17 16.18
C GLU A 421 7.06 -8.28 15.68
N LYS A 422 7.37 -6.99 15.51
CA LYS A 422 6.40 -5.99 15.07
C LYS A 422 6.07 -6.16 13.59
N ILE A 423 4.82 -5.92 13.25
CA ILE A 423 4.30 -5.98 11.88
C ILE A 423 4.06 -4.57 11.39
N CYS A 424 4.74 -4.21 10.28
CA CYS A 424 4.49 -2.96 9.57
C CYS A 424 4.62 -1.71 10.45
N THR A 425 5.22 -1.85 11.62
CA THR A 425 5.52 -0.73 12.53
C THR A 425 6.88 -0.15 12.13
N ARG A 426 6.86 0.65 11.09
CA ARG A 426 8.05 1.25 10.48
C ARG A 426 8.78 2.15 11.45
N PHE A 427 10.09 2.25 11.26
CA PHE A 427 10.88 3.29 11.91
C PHE A 427 11.84 3.93 10.91
N THR A 428 12.02 5.24 11.08
CA THR A 428 12.83 6.06 10.18
C THR A 428 13.74 6.95 11.01
N HIS A 429 15.04 6.90 10.74
CA HIS A 429 16.02 7.82 11.32
C HIS A 429 16.51 8.76 10.22
N ILE A 430 16.39 10.06 10.42
CA ILE A 430 16.68 11.10 9.44
C ILE A 430 17.72 12.04 10.03
N TYR A 431 18.82 12.20 9.32
CA TYR A 431 19.93 13.05 9.70
C TYR A 431 19.95 14.30 8.84
N GLY A 432 19.86 15.46 9.46
CA GLY A 432 19.95 16.76 8.82
C GLY A 432 21.14 17.57 9.30
N VAL A 433 21.41 18.71 8.66
CA VAL A 433 22.54 19.56 9.00
C VAL A 433 22.40 20.27 10.36
N HIS A 434 21.17 20.44 10.85
CA HIS A 434 20.88 21.15 12.10
C HIS A 434 20.27 20.27 13.19
N GLY A 435 20.06 18.98 12.92
CA GLY A 435 19.44 18.06 13.87
C GLY A 435 19.24 16.68 13.30
N GLU A 436 18.63 15.83 14.10
CA GLU A 436 18.19 14.50 13.70
C GLU A 436 16.74 14.27 14.11
N MET A 437 16.07 13.38 13.39
CA MET A 437 14.69 13.00 13.64
C MET A 437 14.57 11.48 13.68
N TYR A 438 13.93 10.95 14.72
CA TYR A 438 13.57 9.54 14.83
C TYR A 438 12.03 9.41 14.87
N ALA A 439 11.48 8.64 13.94
CA ALA A 439 10.04 8.40 13.80
C ALA A 439 9.76 6.90 13.87
N ASP A 440 8.87 6.46 14.76
CA ASP A 440 8.61 5.05 15.09
C ASP A 440 7.17 4.59 14.80
N SER A 441 6.47 5.24 13.90
CA SER A 441 5.05 5.04 13.57
C SER A 441 4.04 5.51 14.64
N SER A 442 4.49 5.87 15.83
CA SER A 442 3.64 6.36 16.94
C SER A 442 4.04 7.76 17.38
N SER A 443 5.32 8.05 17.35
CA SER A 443 5.90 9.32 17.77
C SER A 443 7.00 9.79 16.83
N ILE A 444 7.31 11.09 16.88
CA ILE A 444 8.39 11.70 16.13
C ILE A 444 9.24 12.50 17.12
N THR A 445 10.46 12.05 17.32
CA THR A 445 11.43 12.72 18.17
C THR A 445 12.38 13.56 17.32
N VAL A 446 12.52 14.84 17.63
CA VAL A 446 13.44 15.77 16.97
C VAL A 446 14.47 16.24 17.97
N THR A 447 15.76 16.14 17.63
CA THR A 447 16.88 16.71 18.38
C THR A 447 17.49 17.84 17.56
N ASP A 448 17.42 19.07 18.04
CA ASP A 448 18.02 20.25 17.37
C ASP A 448 19.45 20.45 17.90
N PHE A 449 20.46 20.34 17.05
CA PHE A 449 21.87 20.46 17.39
C PHE A 449 22.27 21.90 17.79
N ARG A 450 21.52 22.90 17.31
CA ARG A 450 21.80 24.32 17.58
C ARG A 450 21.42 24.73 19.02
N THR A 451 20.39 24.07 19.54
CA THR A 451 19.83 24.38 20.87
C THR A 451 20.01 23.24 21.86
N CYS A 452 20.49 22.06 21.41
CA CYS A 452 20.59 20.83 22.18
C CYS A 452 19.22 20.36 22.77
N LYS A 453 18.12 20.88 22.24
CA LYS A 453 16.78 20.55 22.72
C LYS A 453 16.22 19.34 21.98
N LYS A 454 15.52 18.50 22.76
CA LYS A 454 14.76 17.35 22.27
C LYS A 454 13.26 17.63 22.40
N THR A 455 12.52 17.41 21.31
CA THR A 455 11.05 17.55 21.27
C THR A 455 10.43 16.27 20.75
N VAL A 456 9.34 15.81 21.38
CA VAL A 456 8.59 14.63 20.94
C VAL A 456 7.21 15.08 20.49
N HIS A 457 6.86 14.70 19.26
CA HIS A 457 5.57 14.98 18.66
C HIS A 457 4.74 13.68 18.64
N TYR A 458 3.49 13.75 19.09
CA TYR A 458 2.53 12.64 19.07
C TYR A 458 1.37 12.99 18.13
N PRO A 459 1.40 12.51 16.88
CA PRO A 459 0.24 12.65 16.00
C PRO A 459 -0.92 11.85 16.57
N HIS A 460 -2.15 12.34 16.38
CA HIS A 460 -3.32 11.55 16.76
C HIS A 460 -3.51 10.41 15.76
N ILE A 461 -3.34 9.19 16.22
CA ILE A 461 -3.61 7.96 15.46
C ILE A 461 -4.77 7.26 16.16
N PRO A 462 -5.96 7.15 15.53
CA PRO A 462 -7.10 6.43 16.11
C PRO A 462 -6.75 4.97 16.37
N GLU A 463 -7.27 4.42 17.48
CA GLU A 463 -7.14 2.99 17.78
C GLU A 463 -7.87 2.17 16.69
N GLY A 464 -7.22 1.12 16.19
CA GLY A 464 -7.78 0.22 15.17
C GLY A 464 -7.72 0.75 13.73
N GLY A 465 -7.22 1.97 13.50
CA GLY A 465 -7.03 2.52 12.15
C GLY A 465 -6.00 1.72 11.34
N GLY A 466 -6.38 1.25 10.14
CA GLY A 466 -5.50 0.53 9.24
C GLY A 466 -4.31 1.40 8.81
N HIS A 467 -3.09 0.83 8.81
CA HIS A 467 -1.86 1.53 8.42
C HIS A 467 -1.66 2.89 9.13
N GLY A 468 -1.97 2.96 10.44
CA GLY A 468 -1.86 4.19 11.20
C GLY A 468 -2.81 5.31 10.73
N ASP A 469 -4.07 5.00 10.47
CA ASP A 469 -5.15 5.84 9.92
C ASP A 469 -4.95 6.22 8.44
N GLY A 470 -4.02 5.56 7.75
CA GLY A 470 -3.75 5.85 6.34
C GLY A 470 -4.87 5.40 5.41
N ASP A 471 -5.56 4.31 5.72
CA ASP A 471 -6.69 3.79 4.96
C ASP A 471 -7.88 4.78 4.99
N GLU A 472 -8.21 5.27 6.17
CA GLU A 472 -9.23 6.28 6.40
C GLU A 472 -8.83 7.61 5.79
N GLY A 473 -7.56 7.99 5.94
CA GLY A 473 -7.00 9.22 5.39
C GLY A 473 -7.09 9.27 3.86
N LEU A 474 -6.62 8.22 3.17
CA LEU A 474 -6.73 8.11 1.71
C LEU A 474 -8.19 8.16 1.26
N THR A 475 -9.04 7.35 1.88
CA THR A 475 -10.46 7.25 1.54
C THR A 475 -11.15 8.61 1.70
N ARG A 476 -10.93 9.28 2.83
CA ARG A 476 -11.48 10.62 3.11
C ARG A 476 -11.09 11.61 2.03
N GLN A 477 -9.80 11.67 1.68
CA GLN A 477 -9.29 12.63 0.69
C GLN A 477 -9.77 12.32 -0.72
N PHE A 478 -9.80 11.05 -1.13
CA PHE A 478 -10.29 10.67 -2.45
C PHE A 478 -11.78 10.96 -2.60
N VAL A 479 -12.62 10.56 -1.65
CA VAL A 479 -14.06 10.78 -1.70
C VAL A 479 -14.39 12.27 -1.61
N LEU A 480 -13.66 13.04 -0.79
CA LEU A 480 -13.79 14.50 -0.74
C LEU A 480 -13.44 15.14 -2.10
N ALA A 481 -12.38 14.69 -2.77
CA ALA A 481 -12.03 15.18 -4.10
C ALA A 481 -13.15 14.91 -5.11
N VAL A 482 -13.76 13.71 -5.08
CA VAL A 482 -14.92 13.37 -5.92
C VAL A 482 -16.10 14.30 -5.64
N ASP A 483 -16.39 14.52 -4.35
CA ASP A 483 -17.48 15.44 -3.93
C ASP A 483 -17.27 16.87 -4.43
N ARG A 484 -16.03 17.38 -4.31
CA ARG A 484 -15.66 18.73 -4.77
C ARG A 484 -15.84 18.89 -6.28
N VAL A 485 -15.43 17.88 -7.06
CA VAL A 485 -15.64 17.88 -8.52
C VAL A 485 -17.13 17.79 -8.86
N LYS A 486 -17.87 16.83 -8.23
CA LYS A 486 -19.28 16.56 -8.52
C LYS A 486 -20.20 17.71 -8.10
N ASN A 487 -20.11 18.16 -6.87
CA ASN A 487 -21.09 19.04 -6.24
C ASN A 487 -20.68 20.52 -6.20
N HIS A 488 -19.38 20.81 -6.36
CA HIS A 488 -18.85 22.18 -6.27
C HIS A 488 -18.22 22.68 -7.57
N GLY A 489 -18.19 21.85 -8.63
CA GLY A 489 -17.64 22.23 -9.94
C GLY A 489 -16.13 22.48 -9.93
N GLU A 490 -15.41 21.96 -8.94
CA GLU A 490 -13.95 22.11 -8.87
C GLU A 490 -13.28 21.37 -10.02
N LYS A 491 -12.25 21.97 -10.61
CA LYS A 491 -11.49 21.31 -11.69
C LYS A 491 -10.80 20.07 -11.17
N VAL A 492 -10.84 18.97 -11.94
CA VAL A 492 -10.19 17.70 -11.58
C VAL A 492 -8.72 17.90 -11.22
N SER A 493 -7.96 18.69 -12.01
CA SER A 493 -6.54 18.95 -11.75
C SER A 493 -6.28 19.70 -10.42
N MET A 494 -7.23 20.54 -9.98
CA MET A 494 -7.15 21.23 -8.70
C MET A 494 -7.47 20.25 -7.56
N ALA A 495 -8.56 19.50 -7.67
CA ALA A 495 -8.94 18.52 -6.66
C ALA A 495 -7.89 17.40 -6.51
N GLN A 496 -7.28 16.96 -7.62
CA GLN A 496 -6.17 16.01 -7.60
C GLN A 496 -4.98 16.54 -6.78
N ARG A 497 -4.59 17.79 -7.03
CA ARG A 497 -3.45 18.43 -6.35
C ARG A 497 -3.73 18.73 -4.88
N GLU A 498 -4.93 19.19 -4.57
CA GLU A 498 -5.28 19.70 -3.24
C GLU A 498 -5.59 18.57 -2.23
N TYR A 499 -6.35 17.56 -2.69
CA TYR A 499 -6.83 16.51 -1.80
C TYR A 499 -6.04 15.22 -1.93
N ILE A 500 -5.83 14.71 -3.15
CA ILE A 500 -5.11 13.43 -3.37
C ILE A 500 -3.60 13.62 -3.22
N LYS A 501 -3.04 14.74 -3.69
CA LYS A 501 -1.61 15.11 -3.50
C LYS A 501 -0.61 14.07 -4.05
N CYS A 502 -1.07 13.19 -4.92
CA CYS A 502 -0.28 12.16 -5.60
C CYS A 502 -0.84 12.05 -7.01
N ASN A 503 -0.03 12.31 -8.02
CA ASN A 503 -0.44 12.21 -9.41
C ASN A 503 0.12 10.92 -10.05
N LEU A 504 -0.31 10.61 -11.27
CA LEU A 504 0.14 9.41 -12.00
C LEU A 504 1.65 9.36 -12.21
N ARG A 505 2.29 10.53 -12.39
CA ARG A 505 3.74 10.61 -12.55
C ARG A 505 4.48 10.28 -11.26
N ASP A 506 3.98 10.72 -10.11
CA ASP A 506 4.53 10.35 -8.80
C ASP A 506 4.46 8.84 -8.59
N VAL A 507 3.31 8.23 -8.93
CA VAL A 507 3.09 6.78 -8.83
C VAL A 507 4.06 6.03 -9.74
N LEU A 508 4.16 6.43 -11.00
CA LEU A 508 5.06 5.78 -11.97
C LEU A 508 6.53 5.93 -11.53
N MET A 509 6.91 7.09 -10.98
CA MET A 509 8.26 7.34 -10.49
C MET A 509 8.62 6.43 -9.31
N SER A 510 7.78 6.37 -8.28
CA SER A 510 8.05 5.54 -7.10
C SER A 510 8.10 4.04 -7.45
N HIS A 511 7.23 3.56 -8.34
CA HIS A 511 7.30 2.18 -8.85
C HIS A 511 8.54 1.94 -9.72
N SER A 512 8.94 2.91 -10.56
CA SER A 512 10.17 2.83 -11.36
C SER A 512 11.41 2.67 -10.49
N MET A 513 11.47 3.34 -9.32
CA MET A 513 12.55 3.15 -8.35
C MET A 513 12.60 1.72 -7.82
N VAL A 514 11.44 1.08 -7.59
CA VAL A 514 11.38 -0.34 -7.20
C VAL A 514 11.89 -1.25 -8.31
N PHE A 515 11.46 -1.05 -9.55
CA PHE A 515 11.92 -1.86 -10.69
C PHE A 515 13.42 -1.70 -10.95
N ALA A 516 13.95 -0.49 -10.82
CA ALA A 516 15.39 -0.25 -10.93
C ALA A 516 16.18 -0.91 -9.78
N ALA A 517 15.65 -0.90 -8.55
CA ALA A 517 16.24 -1.62 -7.41
C ALA A 517 16.25 -3.13 -7.62
N GLU A 518 15.20 -3.71 -8.21
CA GLU A 518 15.16 -5.13 -8.57
C GLU A 518 16.13 -5.47 -9.70
N GLU A 519 16.29 -4.60 -10.69
CA GLU A 519 17.30 -4.76 -11.73
C GLU A 519 18.73 -4.69 -11.14
N ALA A 520 18.98 -3.75 -10.21
CA ALA A 520 20.24 -3.64 -9.48
C ALA A 520 20.54 -4.93 -8.70
N ARG A 521 19.56 -5.45 -7.94
CA ARG A 521 19.69 -6.68 -7.15
C ARG A 521 20.01 -7.90 -8.03
N LYS A 522 19.19 -8.13 -9.05
CA LYS A 522 19.33 -9.28 -9.97
C LYS A 522 20.62 -9.21 -10.77
N GLY A 523 20.99 -8.01 -11.22
CA GLY A 523 22.21 -7.76 -11.97
C GLY A 523 23.47 -7.57 -11.13
N ARG A 524 23.36 -7.51 -9.79
CA ARG A 524 24.47 -7.24 -8.86
C ARG A 524 25.27 -6.00 -9.27
N LYS A 525 24.56 -4.89 -9.56
CA LYS A 525 25.14 -3.66 -10.09
C LYS A 525 24.52 -2.42 -9.43
N VAL A 526 25.17 -1.29 -9.61
CA VAL A 526 24.57 0.02 -9.37
C VAL A 526 23.86 0.45 -10.65
N VAL A 527 22.64 0.93 -10.54
CA VAL A 527 21.85 1.46 -11.65
C VAL A 527 21.90 2.98 -11.60
N ASP A 528 22.42 3.64 -12.66
CA ASP A 528 22.18 5.07 -12.89
C ASP A 528 20.68 5.25 -13.17
N PHE A 529 19.95 5.73 -12.15
CA PHE A 529 18.50 5.76 -12.24
C PHE A 529 17.98 6.84 -13.18
N GLN A 530 18.71 7.95 -13.32
CA GLN A 530 18.31 9.03 -14.23
C GLN A 530 18.35 8.54 -15.68
N GLU A 531 19.46 7.88 -16.06
CA GLU A 531 19.60 7.29 -17.38
C GLU A 531 18.61 6.13 -17.61
N TRP A 532 18.44 5.28 -16.58
CA TRP A 532 17.49 4.16 -16.62
C TRP A 532 16.05 4.64 -16.83
N PHE A 533 15.63 5.66 -16.08
CA PHE A 533 14.28 6.22 -16.17
C PHE A 533 14.01 6.88 -17.52
N GLU A 534 14.96 7.65 -18.03
CA GLU A 534 14.85 8.23 -19.38
C GLU A 534 14.69 7.14 -20.45
N LYS A 535 15.55 6.10 -20.44
CA LYS A 535 15.53 5.03 -21.44
C LYS A 535 14.33 4.09 -21.33
N LYS A 536 13.98 3.68 -20.12
CA LYS A 536 12.96 2.64 -19.88
C LYS A 536 11.54 3.19 -19.81
N VAL A 537 11.40 4.45 -19.42
CA VAL A 537 10.10 5.08 -19.16
C VAL A 537 9.86 6.24 -20.11
N MET A 538 10.66 7.32 -20.03
CA MET A 538 10.32 8.57 -20.70
C MET A 538 10.31 8.46 -22.22
N ILE A 539 11.28 7.76 -22.82
CA ILE A 539 11.31 7.53 -24.27
C ILE A 539 10.05 6.77 -24.72
N LYS A 540 9.68 5.72 -23.98
CA LYS A 540 8.50 4.89 -24.31
C LYS A 540 7.16 5.59 -24.10
N LEU A 541 7.09 6.58 -23.21
CA LEU A 541 5.89 7.40 -23.02
C LEU A 541 5.72 8.47 -24.12
N ARG A 542 6.83 8.82 -24.83
CA ARG A 542 6.81 9.79 -25.95
C ARG A 542 6.52 9.15 -27.31
N THR A 543 6.64 7.81 -27.40
CA THR A 543 6.34 7.03 -28.62
C THR A 543 4.94 6.46 -28.58
#